data_91577d3f9fa741b4b90bd0b68c355533
#
_entry.id   91577d3f9fa741b4b90bd0b68c355533
#
_cell.length_a   1.000
_cell.length_b   1.000
_cell.length_c   1.000
_cell.angle_alpha   90.00
_cell.angle_beta   90.00
_cell.angle_gamma   90.00
#
_symmetry.space_group_name_H-M   'P 1'
#
loop_
_entity.id
_entity.type
_entity.pdbx_description
1 polymer ?
#
loop_
_entity_poly.entity_id
_entity_poly.type
_entity_poly.pdbx_seq_one_letter_code
_entity_poly.pdbx_strand_id
1 'polypeptide(L)'
;LEDSYLKTCSGSVVEIGEDKSIILDKSIFYPTSGGQPGDKGFLQFGIGRCEIVTTRKGENGKIILVPLNHDYLPKVGDTVEQFIDWETRYKHMRVHSALHLLSVVIPLPVTGGSISDIKGRLDFNMPESLSDKEELESHLNELIAGGYKITNSWITDEELAAQPGLVKTMSVKPPIGSGRVRLVRIGSDDQQIDLQPCGGTHVASTSEIGSMRFGKIEKKGKQNRRVNIHFVD
;
A
#
# COMPACT_ATOMS: atom_id res chain seq x y z
N LEU A 1 1.69 10.81 3.07
CA LEU A 1 0.57 10.19 2.32
C LEU A 1 -0.77 10.45 3.01
N GLU A 2 -1.12 11.71 3.15
CA GLU A 2 -2.41 12.12 3.73
C GLU A 2 -3.53 11.90 2.70
N ASP A 3 -3.26 12.15 1.42
CA ASP A 3 -4.19 11.92 0.32
C ASP A 3 -3.59 10.93 -0.70
N SER A 4 -4.23 9.75 -0.82
CA SER A 4 -3.84 8.71 -1.77
C SER A 4 -4.25 9.03 -3.21
N TYR A 5 -5.18 9.98 -3.41
CA TYR A 5 -5.74 10.37 -4.72
C TYR A 5 -5.00 11.53 -5.38
N LEU A 6 -4.05 12.15 -4.69
CA LEU A 6 -3.27 13.23 -5.24
C LEU A 6 -2.38 12.74 -6.38
N LYS A 7 -2.64 13.22 -7.60
CA LYS A 7 -1.97 12.77 -8.84
C LYS A 7 -0.79 13.66 -9.22
N THR A 8 -0.85 14.93 -8.80
CA THR A 8 0.17 15.95 -9.11
C THR A 8 0.46 16.80 -7.88
N CYS A 9 1.67 17.30 -7.77
CA CYS A 9 2.05 18.25 -6.72
C CYS A 9 3.33 18.98 -7.12
N SER A 10 3.43 20.25 -6.80
CA SER A 10 4.69 20.99 -6.90
C SER A 10 5.59 20.72 -5.69
N GLY A 11 6.89 20.70 -5.87
CA GLY A 11 7.89 20.54 -4.83
C GLY A 11 9.25 21.09 -5.28
N SER A 12 10.20 21.20 -4.35
CA SER A 12 11.56 21.65 -4.63
C SER A 12 12.57 20.53 -4.41
N VAL A 13 13.56 20.43 -5.27
CA VAL A 13 14.67 19.46 -5.10
C VAL A 13 15.55 19.92 -3.95
N VAL A 14 15.63 19.10 -2.90
CA VAL A 14 16.46 19.41 -1.72
C VAL A 14 17.79 18.66 -1.72
N GLU A 15 17.86 17.52 -2.42
CA GLU A 15 19.07 16.69 -2.45
C GLU A 15 19.11 15.83 -3.72
N ILE A 16 20.31 15.63 -4.26
CA ILE A 16 20.61 14.64 -5.29
C ILE A 16 21.65 13.70 -4.71
N GLY A 17 21.32 12.42 -4.59
CA GLY A 17 22.22 11.40 -4.09
C GLY A 17 23.40 11.12 -5.03
N GLU A 18 24.43 10.43 -4.52
CA GLU A 18 25.55 9.98 -5.35
C GLU A 18 25.09 9.05 -6.48
N ASP A 19 24.07 8.23 -6.22
CA ASP A 19 23.40 7.34 -7.19
C ASP A 19 22.40 8.10 -8.10
N LYS A 20 22.44 9.44 -8.08
CA LYS A 20 21.56 10.33 -8.85
C LYS A 20 20.07 10.25 -8.45
N SER A 21 19.75 9.60 -7.35
CA SER A 21 18.40 9.65 -6.79
C SER A 21 18.03 11.07 -6.34
N ILE A 22 16.74 11.39 -6.39
CA ILE A 22 16.22 12.73 -6.14
C ILE A 22 15.40 12.73 -4.86
N ILE A 23 15.60 13.72 -4.01
CA ILE A 23 14.81 13.96 -2.80
C ILE A 23 14.19 15.35 -2.91
N LEU A 24 12.88 15.40 -2.66
CA LEU A 24 12.09 16.63 -2.67
C LEU A 24 11.73 17.05 -1.24
N ASP A 25 11.47 18.33 -1.03
CA ASP A 25 10.95 18.89 0.24
C ASP A 25 9.59 18.27 0.62
N LYS A 26 8.76 17.98 -0.39
CA LYS A 26 7.50 17.24 -0.25
C LYS A 26 7.28 16.35 -1.47
N SER A 27 6.73 15.17 -1.27
CA SER A 27 6.48 14.21 -2.35
C SER A 27 5.14 13.50 -2.18
N ILE A 28 4.46 13.30 -3.33
CA ILE A 28 3.25 12.49 -3.43
C ILE A 28 3.54 11.04 -3.81
N PHE A 29 4.78 10.72 -4.18
CA PHE A 29 5.19 9.38 -4.52
C PHE A 29 5.20 8.48 -3.27
N TYR A 30 4.52 7.34 -3.35
CA TYR A 30 4.55 6.32 -2.32
C TYR A 30 5.87 5.54 -2.40
N PRO A 31 6.66 5.46 -1.32
CA PRO A 31 7.86 4.65 -1.32
C PRO A 31 7.54 3.18 -1.06
N THR A 32 8.25 2.26 -1.70
CA THR A 32 8.13 0.80 -1.47
C THR A 32 8.07 0.48 0.02
N SER A 33 6.97 -0.10 0.47
CA SER A 33 6.76 -0.47 1.87
C SER A 33 5.59 -1.44 2.04
N GLY A 34 5.62 -2.28 3.08
CA GLY A 34 4.48 -3.14 3.46
C GLY A 34 3.98 -4.07 2.35
N GLY A 35 4.85 -4.49 1.44
CA GLY A 35 4.47 -5.33 0.29
C GLY A 35 3.91 -4.56 -0.91
N GLN A 36 3.67 -3.25 -0.79
CA GLN A 36 3.27 -2.39 -1.90
C GLN A 36 4.51 -1.81 -2.59
N PRO A 37 4.62 -1.92 -3.94
CA PRO A 37 5.70 -1.29 -4.71
C PRO A 37 5.68 0.24 -4.60
N GLY A 38 6.85 0.84 -4.76
CA GLY A 38 6.97 2.29 -4.88
C GLY A 38 6.36 2.80 -6.19
N ASP A 39 5.84 4.01 -6.13
CA ASP A 39 5.27 4.65 -7.30
C ASP A 39 6.30 4.90 -8.39
N LYS A 40 5.76 4.95 -9.59
CA LYS A 40 6.39 5.42 -10.81
C LYS A 40 5.75 6.74 -11.26
N GLY A 41 6.38 7.40 -12.20
CA GLY A 41 5.86 8.63 -12.76
C GLY A 41 6.96 9.50 -13.33
N PHE A 42 6.82 10.82 -13.24
CA PHE A 42 7.85 11.73 -13.72
C PHE A 42 7.85 13.07 -12.97
N LEU A 43 8.95 13.77 -13.08
CA LEU A 43 9.12 15.15 -12.66
C LEU A 43 9.21 16.04 -13.90
N GLN A 44 8.44 17.13 -13.94
CA GLN A 44 8.51 18.18 -14.97
C GLN A 44 9.22 19.39 -14.36
N PHE A 45 10.21 19.94 -15.06
CA PHE A 45 10.94 21.14 -14.64
C PHE A 45 11.43 21.92 -15.85
N GLY A 46 11.11 23.20 -15.93
CA GLY A 46 11.36 23.99 -17.13
C GLY A 46 10.80 23.29 -18.38
N ILE A 47 11.68 23.01 -19.35
CA ILE A 47 11.35 22.22 -20.55
C ILE A 47 11.73 20.74 -20.40
N GLY A 48 12.33 20.36 -19.25
CA GLY A 48 12.86 19.02 -19.01
C GLY A 48 11.84 18.11 -18.32
N ARG A 49 12.01 16.80 -18.54
CA ARG A 49 11.24 15.74 -17.92
C ARG A 49 12.19 14.64 -17.46
N CYS A 50 12.03 14.22 -16.20
CA CYS A 50 12.78 13.12 -15.58
C CYS A 50 11.83 12.01 -15.21
N GLU A 51 11.95 10.84 -15.85
CA GLU A 51 11.15 9.64 -15.54
C GLU A 51 11.61 9.01 -14.23
N ILE A 52 10.66 8.66 -13.37
CA ILE A 52 10.87 7.97 -12.09
C ILE A 52 10.39 6.52 -12.21
N VAL A 53 11.30 5.58 -12.10
CA VAL A 53 10.99 4.14 -12.27
C VAL A 53 10.53 3.46 -10.99
N THR A 54 10.88 4.00 -9.84
CA THR A 54 10.45 3.53 -8.53
C THR A 54 10.72 4.57 -7.46
N THR A 55 10.10 4.36 -6.30
CA THR A 55 10.30 5.19 -5.12
C THR A 55 10.60 4.30 -3.93
N ARG A 56 11.59 4.67 -3.12
CA ARG A 56 12.01 3.90 -1.93
C ARG A 56 12.12 4.78 -0.69
N LYS A 57 12.07 4.16 0.49
CA LYS A 57 12.33 4.85 1.75
C LYS A 57 13.81 5.12 1.91
N GLY A 58 14.15 6.32 2.31
CA GLY A 58 15.45 6.70 2.81
C GLY A 58 15.45 6.79 4.35
N GLU A 59 16.59 7.19 4.89
CA GLU A 59 16.76 7.48 6.31
C GLU A 59 15.90 8.68 6.73
N ASN A 60 15.53 8.72 8.00
CA ASN A 60 14.75 9.82 8.61
C ASN A 60 13.43 10.14 7.87
N GLY A 61 12.80 9.12 7.25
CA GLY A 61 11.54 9.27 6.55
C GLY A 61 11.63 9.93 5.17
N LYS A 62 12.83 10.18 4.65
CA LYS A 62 13.03 10.71 3.30
C LYS A 62 12.39 9.80 2.25
N ILE A 63 11.82 10.39 1.22
CA ILE A 63 11.30 9.70 0.04
C ILE A 63 12.31 9.88 -1.08
N ILE A 64 12.86 8.75 -1.56
CA ILE A 64 13.91 8.71 -2.56
C ILE A 64 13.30 8.32 -3.91
N LEU A 65 13.31 9.24 -4.86
CA LEU A 65 12.86 9.03 -6.23
C LEU A 65 14.04 8.51 -7.07
N VAL A 66 13.85 7.38 -7.75
CA VAL A 66 14.88 6.75 -8.56
C VAL A 66 14.62 7.06 -10.04
N PRO A 67 15.46 7.87 -10.70
CA PRO A 67 15.28 8.19 -12.11
C PRO A 67 15.59 7.00 -13.04
N LEU A 68 14.95 6.98 -14.21
CA LEU A 68 15.17 5.97 -15.25
C LEU A 68 16.59 6.05 -15.82
N ASN A 69 17.06 7.28 -16.06
CA ASN A 69 18.38 7.60 -16.57
C ASN A 69 18.90 8.87 -15.92
N HIS A 70 20.15 9.24 -16.21
CA HIS A 70 20.82 10.37 -15.58
C HIS A 70 21.11 11.53 -16.54
N ASP A 71 20.58 11.46 -17.76
CA ASP A 71 20.89 12.43 -18.81
C ASP A 71 20.21 13.78 -18.58
N TYR A 72 19.03 13.75 -17.94
CA TYR A 72 18.22 14.94 -17.71
C TYR A 72 17.66 14.94 -16.29
N LEU A 73 18.42 15.52 -15.38
CA LEU A 73 18.04 15.62 -13.96
C LEU A 73 17.81 17.09 -13.57
N PRO A 74 16.84 17.38 -12.71
CA PRO A 74 16.73 18.69 -12.07
C PRO A 74 17.93 18.91 -11.15
N LYS A 75 18.21 20.16 -10.79
CA LYS A 75 19.27 20.55 -9.85
C LYS A 75 18.68 20.83 -8.47
N VAL A 76 19.51 20.74 -7.44
CA VAL A 76 19.12 21.21 -6.10
C VAL A 76 18.68 22.66 -6.17
N GLY A 77 17.52 22.97 -5.60
CA GLY A 77 16.85 24.26 -5.66
C GLY A 77 15.83 24.42 -6.79
N ASP A 78 15.83 23.54 -7.78
CA ASP A 78 14.82 23.58 -8.84
C ASP A 78 13.43 23.26 -8.29
N THR A 79 12.42 23.99 -8.78
CA THR A 79 11.01 23.65 -8.59
C THR A 79 10.60 22.63 -9.65
N VAL A 80 9.95 21.57 -9.22
CA VAL A 80 9.46 20.48 -10.07
C VAL A 80 7.97 20.24 -9.85
N GLU A 81 7.26 19.92 -10.93
CA GLU A 81 5.91 19.38 -10.86
C GLU A 81 6.00 17.85 -10.90
N GLN A 82 5.40 17.19 -9.91
CA GLN A 82 5.35 15.75 -9.76
C GLN A 82 4.12 15.20 -10.45
N PHE A 83 4.28 14.12 -11.19
CA PHE A 83 3.19 13.35 -11.82
C PHE A 83 3.40 11.88 -11.53
N ILE A 84 2.49 11.26 -10.79
CA ILE A 84 2.54 9.82 -10.59
C ILE A 84 1.88 9.07 -11.74
N ASP A 85 2.32 7.83 -12.01
CA ASP A 85 1.59 6.87 -12.83
C ASP A 85 0.33 6.47 -12.07
N TRP A 86 -0.75 7.22 -12.33
CA TRP A 86 -2.01 7.07 -11.61
C TRP A 86 -2.67 5.72 -11.86
N GLU A 87 -2.57 5.19 -13.07
CA GLU A 87 -3.18 3.91 -13.40
C GLU A 87 -2.57 2.79 -12.56
N THR A 88 -1.25 2.75 -12.48
CA THR A 88 -0.53 1.77 -11.65
C THR A 88 -0.81 2.00 -10.16
N ARG A 89 -0.77 3.26 -9.66
CA ARG A 89 -1.09 3.60 -8.28
C ARG A 89 -2.51 3.14 -7.91
N TYR A 90 -3.50 3.43 -8.74
CA TYR A 90 -4.90 3.09 -8.46
C TYR A 90 -5.12 1.57 -8.42
N LYS A 91 -4.47 0.81 -9.31
CA LYS A 91 -4.47 -0.65 -9.24
C LYS A 91 -3.86 -1.16 -7.92
N HIS A 92 -2.74 -0.59 -7.48
CA HIS A 92 -2.15 -0.94 -6.17
C HIS A 92 -3.11 -0.62 -5.01
N MET A 93 -3.80 0.52 -5.03
CA MET A 93 -4.79 0.90 -4.02
C MET A 93 -5.94 -0.10 -3.94
N ARG A 94 -6.48 -0.51 -5.09
CA ARG A 94 -7.54 -1.52 -5.22
C ARG A 94 -7.10 -2.86 -4.64
N VAL A 95 -5.95 -3.37 -5.08
CA VAL A 95 -5.39 -4.64 -4.58
C VAL A 95 -5.09 -4.55 -3.08
N HIS A 96 -4.52 -3.46 -2.60
CA HIS A 96 -4.19 -3.30 -1.18
C HIS A 96 -5.45 -3.34 -0.31
N SER A 97 -6.49 -2.61 -0.72
CA SER A 97 -7.77 -2.62 -0.01
C SER A 97 -8.44 -4.00 -0.04
N ALA A 98 -8.32 -4.74 -1.15
CA ALA A 98 -8.79 -6.12 -1.22
C ALA A 98 -8.03 -7.06 -0.27
N LEU A 99 -6.72 -6.85 -0.07
CA LEU A 99 -5.93 -7.64 0.89
C LEU A 99 -6.35 -7.37 2.35
N HIS A 100 -6.77 -6.16 2.68
CA HIS A 100 -7.38 -5.86 3.98
C HIS A 100 -8.66 -6.69 4.17
N LEU A 101 -9.56 -6.69 3.19
CA LEU A 101 -10.78 -7.52 3.25
C LEU A 101 -10.45 -9.02 3.26
N LEU A 102 -9.43 -9.47 2.53
CA LEU A 102 -8.98 -10.86 2.58
C LEU A 102 -8.54 -11.27 3.99
N SER A 103 -7.92 -10.36 4.76
CA SER A 103 -7.55 -10.61 6.16
C SER A 103 -8.74 -10.62 7.12
N VAL A 104 -9.91 -10.13 6.69
CA VAL A 104 -11.19 -10.27 7.41
C VAL A 104 -11.82 -11.62 7.10
N VAL A 105 -11.89 -11.96 5.82
CA VAL A 105 -12.48 -13.25 5.34
C VAL A 105 -11.70 -14.45 5.85
N ILE A 106 -10.36 -14.32 5.95
CA ILE A 106 -9.49 -15.33 6.53
C ILE A 106 -8.86 -14.74 7.81
N PRO A 107 -9.51 -14.90 8.98
CA PRO A 107 -9.10 -14.24 10.23
C PRO A 107 -7.94 -14.99 10.91
N LEU A 108 -6.87 -15.22 10.17
CA LEU A 108 -5.64 -15.87 10.62
C LEU A 108 -4.46 -14.88 10.61
N PRO A 109 -3.43 -15.11 11.46
CA PRO A 109 -2.26 -14.26 11.49
C PRO A 109 -1.55 -14.19 10.13
N VAL A 110 -1.28 -12.98 9.65
CA VAL A 110 -0.60 -12.72 8.38
C VAL A 110 0.91 -12.74 8.60
N THR A 111 1.62 -13.59 7.86
CA THR A 111 3.08 -13.72 7.93
C THR A 111 3.81 -12.99 6.80
N GLY A 112 3.10 -12.51 5.80
CA GLY A 112 3.66 -11.74 4.69
C GLY A 112 2.60 -11.32 3.68
N GLY A 113 2.95 -10.37 2.83
CA GLY A 113 2.07 -9.86 1.78
C GLY A 113 2.85 -9.29 0.61
N SER A 114 2.22 -9.22 -0.55
CA SER A 114 2.78 -8.56 -1.73
C SER A 114 1.66 -8.08 -2.64
N ILE A 115 1.88 -6.94 -3.26
CA ILE A 115 0.96 -6.25 -4.16
C ILE A 115 1.63 -6.05 -5.51
N SER A 116 0.87 -6.21 -6.58
CA SER A 116 1.22 -5.76 -7.91
C SER A 116 0.00 -5.08 -8.55
N ASP A 117 0.14 -4.61 -9.77
CA ASP A 117 -0.93 -3.97 -10.55
C ASP A 117 -2.01 -4.93 -11.05
N ILE A 118 -1.77 -6.25 -10.99
CA ILE A 118 -2.71 -7.28 -11.47
C ILE A 118 -3.20 -8.22 -10.37
N LYS A 119 -2.47 -8.35 -9.27
CA LYS A 119 -2.76 -9.31 -8.20
C LYS A 119 -2.17 -8.91 -6.87
N GLY A 120 -2.73 -9.47 -5.81
CA GLY A 120 -2.18 -9.43 -4.48
C GLY A 120 -2.10 -10.81 -3.85
N ARG A 121 -1.32 -10.93 -2.78
CA ARG A 121 -1.27 -12.14 -1.97
C ARG A 121 -1.05 -11.83 -0.50
N LEU A 122 -1.63 -12.67 0.34
CA LEU A 122 -1.25 -12.78 1.75
C LEU A 122 -0.74 -14.18 2.04
N ASP A 123 0.26 -14.26 2.89
CA ASP A 123 0.77 -15.49 3.46
C ASP A 123 0.22 -15.57 4.90
N PHE A 124 -0.49 -16.64 5.22
CA PHE A 124 -1.12 -16.83 6.53
C PHE A 124 -0.43 -17.93 7.32
N ASN A 125 -0.36 -17.77 8.64
CA ASN A 125 -0.07 -18.89 9.54
C ASN A 125 -1.30 -19.81 9.57
N MET A 126 -1.32 -20.78 8.66
CA MET A 126 -2.45 -21.66 8.36
C MET A 126 -1.95 -23.09 8.15
N PRO A 127 -1.92 -23.93 9.21
CA PRO A 127 -1.45 -25.31 9.09
C PRO A 127 -2.39 -26.19 8.25
N GLU A 128 -3.71 -25.93 8.30
CA GLU A 128 -4.71 -26.67 7.54
C GLU A 128 -5.10 -25.96 6.24
N SER A 129 -5.59 -26.70 5.26
CA SER A 129 -6.09 -26.11 4.02
C SER A 129 -7.46 -25.46 4.23
N LEU A 130 -7.75 -24.40 3.49
CA LEU A 130 -9.09 -23.82 3.43
C LEU A 130 -10.06 -24.89 2.89
N SER A 131 -11.19 -25.04 3.57
CA SER A 131 -12.21 -26.06 3.24
C SER A 131 -13.08 -25.63 2.06
N ASP A 132 -13.42 -24.34 1.96
CA ASP A 132 -14.31 -23.83 0.93
C ASP A 132 -13.77 -22.50 0.35
N LYS A 133 -13.11 -22.66 -0.80
CA LYS A 133 -12.54 -21.52 -1.50
C LYS A 133 -13.62 -20.65 -2.17
N GLU A 134 -14.70 -21.26 -2.64
CA GLU A 134 -15.78 -20.56 -3.35
C GLU A 134 -16.60 -19.72 -2.38
N GLU A 135 -16.89 -20.23 -1.19
CA GLU A 135 -17.56 -19.47 -0.13
C GLU A 135 -16.73 -18.25 0.31
N LEU A 136 -15.40 -18.41 0.49
CA LEU A 136 -14.51 -17.31 0.85
C LEU A 136 -14.40 -16.27 -0.25
N GLU A 137 -14.39 -16.69 -1.52
CA GLU A 137 -14.41 -15.78 -2.67
C GLU A 137 -15.72 -14.99 -2.74
N SER A 138 -16.86 -15.65 -2.52
CA SER A 138 -18.18 -15.00 -2.44
C SER A 138 -18.20 -13.96 -1.31
N HIS A 139 -17.79 -14.34 -0.12
CA HIS A 139 -17.76 -13.42 1.04
C HIS A 139 -16.82 -12.22 0.79
N LEU A 140 -15.65 -12.43 0.17
CA LEU A 140 -14.77 -11.32 -0.22
C LEU A 140 -15.49 -10.35 -1.17
N ASN A 141 -16.17 -10.87 -2.19
CA ASN A 141 -16.88 -10.03 -3.16
C ASN A 141 -18.13 -9.36 -2.58
N GLU A 142 -18.80 -9.96 -1.61
CA GLU A 142 -19.89 -9.32 -0.84
C GLU A 142 -19.38 -8.11 -0.06
N LEU A 143 -18.24 -8.23 0.63
CA LEU A 143 -17.60 -7.11 1.33
C LEU A 143 -17.16 -5.99 0.36
N ILE A 144 -16.67 -6.36 -0.82
CA ILE A 144 -16.32 -5.42 -1.88
C ILE A 144 -17.57 -4.67 -2.36
N ALA A 145 -18.64 -5.40 -2.68
CA ALA A 145 -19.89 -4.84 -3.18
C ALA A 145 -20.63 -3.99 -2.13
N GLY A 146 -20.35 -4.20 -0.83
CA GLY A 146 -20.96 -3.46 0.28
C GLY A 146 -20.67 -1.97 0.27
N GLY A 147 -19.69 -1.50 -0.50
CA GLY A 147 -19.43 -0.06 -0.68
C GLY A 147 -18.96 0.64 0.61
N TYR A 148 -18.33 -0.09 1.51
CA TYR A 148 -17.86 0.45 2.79
C TYR A 148 -16.81 1.54 2.59
N LYS A 149 -16.96 2.63 3.34
CA LYS A 149 -15.99 3.74 3.35
C LYS A 149 -14.65 3.27 3.92
N ILE A 150 -13.55 3.72 3.31
CA ILE A 150 -12.20 3.50 3.80
C ILE A 150 -11.64 4.85 4.25
N THR A 151 -11.28 4.92 5.53
CA THR A 151 -10.76 6.14 6.16
C THR A 151 -9.47 5.85 6.90
N ASN A 152 -8.74 6.89 7.26
CA ASN A 152 -7.56 6.76 8.10
C ASN A 152 -7.66 7.70 9.31
N SER A 153 -6.99 7.28 10.38
CA SER A 153 -6.78 8.03 11.61
C SER A 153 -5.37 7.78 12.13
N TRP A 154 -4.99 8.47 13.18
CA TRP A 154 -3.68 8.35 13.78
C TRP A 154 -3.81 8.08 15.27
N ILE A 155 -2.99 7.17 15.78
CA ILE A 155 -2.85 6.88 17.20
C ILE A 155 -1.38 6.99 17.61
N THR A 156 -1.11 7.12 18.89
CA THR A 156 0.26 7.11 19.41
C THR A 156 0.83 5.69 19.47
N ASP A 157 2.15 5.59 19.63
CA ASP A 157 2.81 4.30 19.82
C ASP A 157 2.30 3.62 21.11
N GLU A 158 2.00 4.40 22.18
CA GLU A 158 1.44 3.91 23.44
C GLU A 158 0.01 3.38 23.27
N GLU A 159 -0.83 4.11 22.56
CA GLU A 159 -2.21 3.67 22.26
C GLU A 159 -2.23 2.38 21.44
N LEU A 160 -1.29 2.23 20.47
CA LEU A 160 -1.14 0.97 19.74
C LEU A 160 -0.69 -0.17 20.66
N ALA A 161 0.29 0.09 21.55
CA ALA A 161 0.78 -0.91 22.48
C ALA A 161 -0.31 -1.40 23.45
N ALA A 162 -1.25 -0.52 23.80
CA ALA A 162 -2.42 -0.87 24.61
C ALA A 162 -3.48 -1.70 23.86
N GLN A 163 -3.40 -1.78 22.53
CA GLN A 163 -4.37 -2.46 21.66
C GLN A 163 -3.69 -3.47 20.72
N PRO A 164 -3.03 -4.54 21.24
CA PRO A 164 -2.26 -5.49 20.42
C PRO A 164 -3.11 -6.23 19.38
N GLY A 165 -4.43 -6.33 19.59
CA GLY A 165 -5.38 -6.95 18.65
C GLY A 165 -5.54 -6.20 17.32
N LEU A 166 -5.11 -4.94 17.22
CA LEU A 166 -5.09 -4.20 15.97
C LEU A 166 -4.02 -4.71 14.99
N VAL A 167 -2.97 -5.38 15.49
CA VAL A 167 -1.85 -5.84 14.67
C VAL A 167 -2.10 -7.27 14.20
N LYS A 168 -2.60 -7.43 12.98
CA LYS A 168 -2.86 -8.73 12.34
C LYS A 168 -1.60 -9.39 11.77
N THR A 169 -0.52 -8.62 11.58
CA THR A 169 0.72 -9.08 10.95
C THR A 169 1.73 -9.56 11.99
N MET A 170 2.28 -10.78 11.80
CA MET A 170 3.29 -11.35 12.70
C MET A 170 4.70 -10.86 12.40
N SER A 171 5.05 -10.70 11.12
CA SER A 171 6.43 -10.44 10.67
C SER A 171 6.68 -8.98 10.29
N VAL A 172 5.64 -8.26 9.90
CA VAL A 172 5.74 -6.83 9.54
C VAL A 172 5.27 -6.03 10.73
N LYS A 173 6.22 -5.50 11.49
CA LYS A 173 5.89 -4.57 12.58
C LYS A 173 5.34 -3.27 12.00
N PRO A 174 4.29 -2.69 12.59
CA PRO A 174 3.90 -1.31 12.29
C PRO A 174 5.11 -0.38 12.40
N PRO A 175 5.17 0.73 11.64
CA PRO A 175 6.24 1.70 11.75
C PRO A 175 6.13 2.42 13.11
N ILE A 176 6.69 1.80 14.16
CA ILE A 176 6.80 2.33 15.52
C ILE A 176 8.06 3.22 15.59
N GLY A 177 8.04 4.23 16.43
CA GLY A 177 9.19 5.11 16.69
C GLY A 177 9.15 6.45 15.97
N SER A 178 8.07 6.73 15.21
CA SER A 178 7.77 8.07 14.67
C SER A 178 6.80 8.87 15.56
N GLY A 179 6.44 8.35 16.75
CA GLY A 179 5.52 8.95 17.71
C GLY A 179 4.04 8.77 17.36
N ARG A 180 3.72 8.34 16.15
CA ARG A 180 2.33 8.06 15.72
C ARG A 180 2.25 7.00 14.65
N VAL A 181 1.18 6.21 14.70
CA VAL A 181 0.90 5.13 13.76
C VAL A 181 -0.41 5.42 13.03
N ARG A 182 -0.40 5.29 11.72
CA ARG A 182 -1.60 5.42 10.89
C ARG A 182 -2.43 4.14 10.96
N LEU A 183 -3.72 4.29 11.27
CA LEU A 183 -4.72 3.23 11.17
C LEU A 183 -5.54 3.42 9.90
N VAL A 184 -5.86 2.32 9.26
CA VAL A 184 -6.83 2.27 8.15
C VAL A 184 -8.06 1.53 8.66
N ARG A 185 -9.23 2.18 8.51
CA ARG A 185 -10.55 1.64 8.85
C ARG A 185 -11.32 1.36 7.57
N ILE A 186 -11.97 0.21 7.50
CA ILE A 186 -13.01 -0.13 6.53
C ILE A 186 -14.34 -0.22 7.30
N GLY A 187 -15.34 0.54 6.87
CA GLY A 187 -16.63 0.67 7.54
C GLY A 187 -16.77 1.94 8.35
N SER A 188 -17.74 1.95 9.28
CA SER A 188 -18.02 3.04 10.22
C SER A 188 -17.72 2.60 11.66
N ASP A 189 -17.95 3.50 12.62
CA ASP A 189 -17.84 3.16 14.05
C ASP A 189 -18.90 2.14 14.47
N ASP A 190 -20.12 2.24 13.91
CA ASP A 190 -21.22 1.32 14.18
C ASP A 190 -21.11 -0.01 13.45
N GLN A 191 -20.44 -0.02 12.30
CA GLN A 191 -20.23 -1.21 11.47
C GLN A 191 -18.78 -1.30 11.01
N GLN A 192 -17.88 -1.67 11.92
CA GLN A 192 -16.48 -1.86 11.62
C GLN A 192 -16.23 -3.20 10.94
N ILE A 193 -15.77 -3.16 9.68
CA ILE A 193 -15.35 -4.34 8.92
C ILE A 193 -13.88 -4.67 9.20
N ASP A 194 -13.00 -3.65 9.14
CA ASP A 194 -11.58 -3.80 9.42
C ASP A 194 -11.02 -2.55 10.11
N LEU A 195 -10.04 -2.73 10.97
CA LEU A 195 -9.23 -1.65 11.54
C LEU A 195 -7.85 -2.19 11.88
N GLN A 196 -6.81 -1.67 11.21
CA GLN A 196 -5.45 -2.12 11.46
C GLN A 196 -4.40 -1.06 11.09
N PRO A 197 -3.18 -1.11 11.67
CA PRO A 197 -2.07 -0.26 11.28
C PRO A 197 -1.69 -0.50 9.82
N CYS A 198 -1.70 0.55 9.01
CA CYS A 198 -1.27 0.46 7.62
C CYS A 198 -0.75 1.80 7.09
N GLY A 199 0.46 1.78 6.52
CA GLY A 199 1.07 2.94 5.88
C GLY A 199 0.85 3.03 4.37
N GLY A 200 0.14 2.07 3.77
CA GLY A 200 -0.07 1.98 2.33
C GLY A 200 -1.17 2.90 1.77
N THR A 201 -1.38 2.83 0.47
CA THR A 201 -2.44 3.59 -0.21
C THR A 201 -3.68 2.75 -0.44
N HIS A 202 -4.86 3.33 -0.24
CA HIS A 202 -6.14 2.65 -0.33
C HIS A 202 -7.15 3.45 -1.16
N VAL A 203 -8.15 2.76 -1.72
CA VAL A 203 -9.32 3.39 -2.32
C VAL A 203 -10.23 4.00 -1.25
N ALA A 204 -11.11 4.91 -1.61
CA ALA A 204 -12.00 5.59 -0.68
C ALA A 204 -13.22 4.73 -0.29
N SER A 205 -13.60 3.79 -1.15
CA SER A 205 -14.71 2.86 -0.93
C SER A 205 -14.36 1.46 -1.42
N THR A 206 -14.85 0.43 -0.73
CA THR A 206 -14.63 -0.95 -1.16
C THR A 206 -15.22 -1.24 -2.54
N SER A 207 -16.28 -0.55 -2.96
CA SER A 207 -16.85 -0.70 -4.31
C SER A 207 -15.89 -0.33 -5.46
N GLU A 208 -14.86 0.49 -5.18
CA GLU A 208 -13.83 0.84 -6.18
C GLU A 208 -12.86 -0.32 -6.46
N ILE A 209 -12.81 -1.32 -5.58
CA ILE A 209 -11.92 -2.48 -5.74
C ILE A 209 -12.24 -3.24 -7.03
N GLY A 210 -13.53 -3.41 -7.33
CA GLY A 210 -13.99 -4.31 -8.39
C GLY A 210 -13.91 -5.77 -7.98
N SER A 211 -14.51 -6.67 -8.75
CA SER A 211 -14.58 -8.09 -8.41
C SER A 211 -13.20 -8.75 -8.36
N MET A 212 -13.03 -9.62 -7.37
CA MET A 212 -11.79 -10.36 -7.14
C MET A 212 -12.04 -11.86 -7.22
N ARG A 213 -11.05 -12.60 -7.72
CA ARG A 213 -11.02 -14.06 -7.76
C ARG A 213 -9.85 -14.59 -6.94
N PHE A 214 -10.06 -15.66 -6.21
CA PHE A 214 -8.99 -16.40 -5.58
C PHE A 214 -8.19 -17.18 -6.63
N GLY A 215 -6.89 -16.93 -6.65
CA GLY A 215 -5.95 -17.70 -7.43
C GLY A 215 -5.59 -19.03 -6.76
N LYS A 216 -4.36 -19.49 -7.01
CA LYS A 216 -3.82 -20.68 -6.38
C LYS A 216 -3.57 -20.44 -4.89
N ILE A 217 -3.95 -21.39 -4.06
CA ILE A 217 -3.53 -21.49 -2.66
C ILE A 217 -2.31 -22.41 -2.60
N GLU A 218 -1.19 -21.87 -2.14
CA GLU A 218 0.10 -22.53 -2.16
C GLU A 218 0.58 -22.85 -0.74
N LYS A 219 1.06 -24.07 -0.52
CA LYS A 219 1.72 -24.44 0.73
C LYS A 219 3.13 -23.84 0.75
N LYS A 220 3.44 -23.04 1.77
CA LYS A 220 4.76 -22.41 2.01
C LYS A 220 5.36 -22.93 3.33
N GLY A 221 5.81 -24.16 3.32
CA GLY A 221 6.30 -24.84 4.53
C GLY A 221 5.18 -25.54 5.32
N LYS A 222 5.48 -25.89 6.59
CA LYS A 222 4.56 -26.69 7.42
C LYS A 222 3.32 -25.92 7.89
N GLN A 223 3.47 -24.63 8.19
CA GLN A 223 2.44 -23.81 8.84
C GLN A 223 1.93 -22.64 7.97
N ASN A 224 2.56 -22.35 6.84
CA ASN A 224 2.20 -21.20 6.03
C ASN A 224 1.50 -21.62 4.74
N ARG A 225 0.43 -20.89 4.41
CA ARG A 225 -0.21 -20.94 3.10
C ARG A 225 -0.30 -19.56 2.51
N ARG A 226 -0.02 -19.50 1.22
CA ARG A 226 -0.15 -18.30 0.38
C ARG A 226 -1.48 -18.32 -0.31
N VAL A 227 -2.27 -17.29 -0.11
CA VAL A 227 -3.52 -17.04 -0.81
C VAL A 227 -3.31 -15.91 -1.79
N ASN A 228 -3.51 -16.19 -3.08
CA ASN A 228 -3.42 -15.19 -4.15
C ASN A 228 -4.83 -14.73 -4.51
N ILE A 229 -4.99 -13.43 -4.77
CA ILE A 229 -6.20 -12.84 -5.36
C ILE A 229 -5.81 -12.00 -6.58
N HIS A 230 -6.71 -11.92 -7.56
CA HIS A 230 -6.52 -11.12 -8.78
C HIS A 230 -7.87 -10.57 -9.26
N PHE A 231 -7.81 -9.54 -10.08
CA PHE A 231 -9.02 -8.96 -10.68
C PHE A 231 -9.74 -10.01 -11.56
N VAL A 232 -11.05 -9.91 -11.57
CA VAL A 232 -11.88 -10.55 -12.60
C VAL A 232 -11.89 -9.62 -13.79
N ASP A 233 -11.42 -10.09 -14.96
CA ASP A 233 -11.44 -9.37 -16.24
C ASP A 233 -12.88 -9.16 -16.74
#